data_9c75219c9fed6fd046188f8370d282cf
#
_entry.id   9c75219c9fed6fd046188f8370d282cf
#
_cell.length_a   1.000
_cell.length_b   1.000
_cell.length_c   1.000
_cell.angle_alpha   90.00
_cell.angle_beta   90.00
_cell.angle_gamma   90.00
#
_symmetry.space_group_name_H-M   'P 1'
#
loop_
_entity.id
_entity.type
_entity.pdbx_description
1 polymer ?
#
loop_
_entity_poly.entity_id
_entity_poly.type
_entity_poly.pdbx_seq_one_letter_code
_entity_poly.pdbx_strand_id
1 'polypeptide(L)'
;MKYRCKICGQIVEIKEGENCPICGADFSMLEPLDEAAPKGELKWACKHDIGVAKGVDPFVLQGCRDHFKGECSEVGMYKAMARQALREGYPEIAMLLEQIAHEEAEHAAKFAELLGEVVVEDTKANLEKMLAGENGACASKFEIAKKAKELNYDAIHDAVHEMAKDEQRHGAALEAMLKRYFK
;
A
#
# COMPACT_ATOMS: atom_id res chain seq x y z
N MET A 1 -22.59 24.94 -21.66
CA MET A 1 -22.40 23.59 -22.24
C MET A 1 -21.77 22.70 -21.19
N LYS A 2 -22.05 21.39 -21.27
CA LYS A 2 -21.42 20.41 -20.36
C LYS A 2 -20.14 19.86 -21.00
N TYR A 3 -19.10 19.79 -20.22
CA TYR A 3 -17.79 19.26 -20.62
C TYR A 3 -17.33 18.21 -19.61
N ARG A 4 -16.59 17.22 -20.08
CA ARG A 4 -15.84 16.28 -19.22
C ARG A 4 -14.38 16.70 -19.15
N CYS A 5 -13.87 16.88 -17.97
CA CYS A 5 -12.45 17.17 -17.77
C CYS A 5 -11.63 15.89 -17.87
N LYS A 6 -10.62 15.87 -18.76
CA LYS A 6 -9.69 14.73 -18.93
C LYS A 6 -8.76 14.53 -17.75
N ILE A 7 -8.58 15.56 -16.92
CA ILE A 7 -7.65 15.51 -15.79
C ILE A 7 -8.33 14.94 -14.55
N CYS A 8 -9.51 15.48 -14.16
CA CYS A 8 -10.18 15.04 -12.93
C CYS A 8 -11.42 14.15 -13.19
N GLY A 9 -11.78 13.91 -14.45
CA GLY A 9 -12.93 13.09 -14.84
C GLY A 9 -14.31 13.73 -14.60
N GLN A 10 -14.38 14.88 -13.94
CA GLN A 10 -15.64 15.52 -13.57
C GLN A 10 -16.36 16.12 -14.78
N ILE A 11 -17.70 16.04 -14.71
CA ILE A 11 -18.57 16.74 -15.66
C ILE A 11 -18.88 18.11 -15.07
N VAL A 12 -18.57 19.14 -15.83
CA VAL A 12 -18.74 20.54 -15.42
C VAL A 12 -19.60 21.28 -16.44
N GLU A 13 -20.39 22.23 -15.98
CA GLU A 13 -21.16 23.12 -16.83
C GLU A 13 -20.51 24.51 -16.83
N ILE A 14 -19.88 24.86 -17.96
CA ILE A 14 -19.07 26.06 -18.12
C ILE A 14 -19.29 26.68 -19.49
N LYS A 15 -18.81 27.90 -19.68
CA LYS A 15 -18.74 28.53 -20.99
C LYS A 15 -17.51 28.06 -21.73
N GLU A 16 -17.56 28.16 -23.05
CA GLU A 16 -16.42 27.86 -23.91
C GLU A 16 -15.22 28.76 -23.55
N GLY A 17 -14.07 28.15 -23.37
CA GLY A 17 -12.83 28.83 -23.00
C GLY A 17 -12.57 28.97 -21.50
N GLU A 18 -13.51 28.57 -20.62
CA GLU A 18 -13.31 28.57 -19.16
C GLU A 18 -12.57 27.30 -18.71
N ASN A 19 -11.63 27.46 -17.79
CA ASN A 19 -10.93 26.33 -17.17
C ASN A 19 -11.85 25.48 -16.28
N CYS A 20 -11.44 24.23 -16.02
CA CYS A 20 -12.19 23.34 -15.13
C CYS A 20 -12.32 23.96 -13.71
N PRO A 21 -13.53 24.19 -13.19
CA PRO A 21 -13.71 24.81 -11.89
C PRO A 21 -13.37 23.88 -10.72
N ILE A 22 -13.16 22.58 -10.99
CA ILE A 22 -12.87 21.59 -9.96
C ILE A 22 -11.36 21.44 -9.75
N CYS A 23 -10.56 21.31 -10.83
CA CYS A 23 -9.13 21.03 -10.73
C CYS A 23 -8.25 22.12 -11.38
N GLY A 24 -8.84 23.19 -11.95
CA GLY A 24 -8.10 24.25 -12.62
C GLY A 24 -7.51 23.90 -14.00
N ALA A 25 -7.75 22.70 -14.52
CA ALA A 25 -7.25 22.29 -15.82
C ALA A 25 -7.68 23.24 -16.93
N ASP A 26 -6.75 23.50 -17.86
CA ASP A 26 -6.99 24.37 -19.03
C ASP A 26 -8.15 23.83 -19.89
N PHE A 27 -8.86 24.75 -20.57
CA PHE A 27 -10.00 24.41 -21.40
C PHE A 27 -9.70 23.36 -22.48
N SER A 28 -8.47 23.31 -22.99
CA SER A 28 -8.04 22.30 -23.96
C SER A 28 -8.12 20.86 -23.43
N MET A 29 -8.20 20.70 -22.11
CA MET A 29 -8.37 19.42 -21.43
C MET A 29 -9.84 19.05 -21.16
N LEU A 30 -10.79 19.86 -21.65
CA LEU A 30 -12.23 19.61 -21.53
C LEU A 30 -12.81 19.15 -22.85
N GLU A 31 -13.50 18.01 -22.82
CA GLU A 31 -14.23 17.48 -23.97
C GLU A 31 -15.71 17.87 -23.88
N PRO A 32 -16.31 18.47 -24.93
CA PRO A 32 -17.73 18.74 -24.92
C PRO A 32 -18.52 17.45 -24.84
N LEU A 33 -19.55 17.44 -23.99
CA LEU A 33 -20.50 16.34 -23.90
C LEU A 33 -21.67 16.63 -24.84
N ASP A 34 -21.82 15.78 -25.85
CA ASP A 34 -23.02 15.78 -26.68
C ASP A 34 -24.18 15.21 -25.85
N GLU A 35 -25.26 15.96 -25.66
CA GLU A 35 -26.42 15.52 -24.86
C GLU A 35 -27.10 14.26 -25.44
N ALA A 36 -26.77 13.92 -26.70
CA ALA A 36 -27.24 12.74 -27.40
C ALA A 36 -26.30 11.54 -27.30
N ALA A 37 -25.10 11.68 -26.69
CA ALA A 37 -24.19 10.54 -26.56
C ALA A 37 -24.77 9.53 -25.57
N PRO A 38 -24.82 8.22 -25.91
CA PRO A 38 -25.22 7.21 -24.96
C PRO A 38 -24.32 7.33 -23.71
N LYS A 39 -24.90 7.09 -22.53
CA LYS A 39 -24.17 7.04 -21.24
C LYS A 39 -23.07 5.97 -21.35
N GLY A 40 -21.97 6.32 -22.01
CA GLY A 40 -20.79 5.48 -22.13
C GLY A 40 -20.15 5.31 -20.75
N GLU A 41 -19.48 4.19 -20.57
CA GLU A 41 -18.64 3.97 -19.38
C GLU A 41 -17.72 5.17 -19.17
N LEU A 42 -17.59 5.60 -17.92
CA LEU A 42 -16.68 6.67 -17.54
C LEU A 42 -15.26 6.28 -17.99
N LYS A 43 -14.75 6.98 -18.99
CA LYS A 43 -13.37 6.81 -19.42
C LYS A 43 -12.49 7.74 -18.58
N TRP A 44 -11.75 7.16 -17.66
CA TRP A 44 -10.76 7.90 -16.90
C TRP A 44 -9.61 8.35 -17.81
N ALA A 45 -9.00 9.50 -17.48
CA ALA A 45 -7.85 10.03 -18.24
C ALA A 45 -6.64 9.10 -18.16
N CYS A 46 -6.54 8.30 -17.11
CA CYS A 46 -5.53 7.27 -16.93
C CYS A 46 -6.14 6.08 -16.19
N LYS A 47 -5.55 4.92 -16.38
CA LYS A 47 -5.87 3.72 -15.61
C LYS A 47 -5.08 3.71 -14.31
N HIS A 48 -5.73 3.25 -13.25
CA HIS A 48 -5.12 3.03 -11.93
C HIS A 48 -5.22 1.54 -11.56
N ASP A 49 -4.99 0.67 -12.54
CA ASP A 49 -5.01 -0.77 -12.34
C ASP A 49 -3.73 -1.21 -11.62
N ILE A 50 -3.80 -2.32 -10.87
CA ILE A 50 -2.62 -2.92 -10.25
C ILE A 50 -1.61 -3.30 -11.35
N GLY A 51 -0.36 -2.85 -11.19
CA GLY A 51 0.72 -3.14 -12.10
C GLY A 51 0.83 -2.20 -13.30
N VAL A 52 0.30 -0.97 -13.23
CA VAL A 52 0.45 0.05 -14.28
C VAL A 52 1.91 0.41 -14.57
N ALA A 53 2.83 0.15 -13.64
CA ALA A 53 4.26 0.34 -13.84
C ALA A 53 4.94 -0.77 -14.65
N LYS A 54 4.20 -1.80 -15.08
CA LYS A 54 4.77 -2.85 -15.94
C LYS A 54 5.08 -2.30 -17.32
N GLY A 55 6.34 -2.41 -17.73
CA GLY A 55 6.78 -1.98 -19.06
C GLY A 55 7.03 -0.48 -19.22
N VAL A 56 7.02 0.30 -18.13
CA VAL A 56 7.43 1.70 -18.15
C VAL A 56 8.96 1.83 -18.23
N ASP A 57 9.45 3.05 -18.38
CA ASP A 57 10.88 3.34 -18.40
C ASP A 57 11.62 2.69 -17.21
N PRO A 58 12.79 2.06 -17.43
CA PRO A 58 13.52 1.33 -16.38
C PRO A 58 13.89 2.20 -15.15
N PHE A 59 14.17 3.48 -15.33
CA PHE A 59 14.47 4.40 -14.24
C PHE A 59 13.25 4.62 -13.35
N VAL A 60 12.07 4.82 -13.96
CA VAL A 60 10.80 4.99 -13.25
C VAL A 60 10.43 3.71 -12.49
N LEU A 61 10.53 2.55 -13.16
CA LEU A 61 10.24 1.26 -12.55
C LEU A 61 11.15 0.97 -11.35
N GLN A 62 12.46 1.20 -11.52
CA GLN A 62 13.41 0.99 -10.43
C GLN A 62 13.17 1.96 -9.27
N GLY A 63 12.88 3.23 -9.56
CA GLY A 63 12.50 4.21 -8.54
C GLY A 63 11.28 3.74 -7.70
N CYS A 64 10.23 3.24 -8.36
CA CYS A 64 9.07 2.68 -7.64
C CYS A 64 9.44 1.49 -6.74
N ARG A 65 10.34 0.60 -7.18
CA ARG A 65 10.81 -0.53 -6.36
C ARG A 65 11.64 -0.09 -5.17
N ASP A 66 12.52 0.89 -5.35
CA ASP A 66 13.38 1.39 -4.29
C ASP A 66 12.55 2.14 -3.24
N HIS A 67 11.61 2.96 -3.66
CA HIS A 67 10.68 3.62 -2.74
C HIS A 67 9.77 2.62 -2.03
N PHE A 68 9.21 1.62 -2.70
CA PHE A 68 8.45 0.57 -2.02
C PHE A 68 9.21 -0.04 -0.84
N LYS A 69 10.49 -0.37 -1.03
CA LYS A 69 11.35 -0.92 0.04
C LYS A 69 11.64 0.11 1.13
N GLY A 70 11.89 1.36 0.72
CA GLY A 70 12.13 2.48 1.63
C GLY A 70 10.95 2.66 2.56
N GLU A 71 9.76 2.90 2.01
CA GLU A 71 8.52 3.12 2.76
C GLU A 71 8.20 1.96 3.73
N CYS A 72 8.33 0.70 3.27
CA CYS A 72 8.16 -0.46 4.14
C CYS A 72 9.13 -0.46 5.35
N SER A 73 10.37 0.00 5.15
CA SER A 73 11.38 0.09 6.22
C SER A 73 11.07 1.24 7.16
N GLU A 74 10.65 2.38 6.62
CA GLU A 74 10.35 3.60 7.38
C GLU A 74 9.18 3.43 8.32
N VAL A 75 8.16 2.65 7.97
CA VAL A 75 7.08 2.25 8.90
C VAL A 75 7.65 1.67 10.19
N GLY A 76 8.58 0.71 10.09
CA GLY A 76 9.20 0.08 11.25
C GLY A 76 10.10 1.04 12.04
N MET A 77 10.86 1.87 11.32
CA MET A 77 11.76 2.87 11.92
C MET A 77 10.99 3.91 12.72
N TYR A 78 9.97 4.55 12.13
CA TYR A 78 9.15 5.57 12.82
C TYR A 78 8.44 5.01 14.05
N LYS A 79 7.89 3.78 13.97
CA LYS A 79 7.29 3.11 15.12
C LYS A 79 8.30 2.82 16.24
N ALA A 80 9.51 2.42 15.91
CA ALA A 80 10.57 2.22 16.91
C ALA A 80 11.01 3.55 17.54
N MET A 81 11.14 4.61 16.74
CA MET A 81 11.45 5.96 17.23
C MET A 81 10.34 6.52 18.12
N ALA A 82 9.05 6.29 17.78
CA ALA A 82 7.91 6.68 18.62
C ALA A 82 7.97 6.03 20.00
N ARG A 83 8.28 4.72 20.06
CA ARG A 83 8.48 4.03 21.34
C ARG A 83 9.64 4.61 22.16
N GLN A 84 10.73 5.01 21.49
CA GLN A 84 11.85 5.66 22.18
C GLN A 84 11.47 7.04 22.71
N ALA A 85 10.76 7.84 21.92
CA ALA A 85 10.25 9.15 22.36
C ALA A 85 9.36 9.03 23.62
N LEU A 86 8.50 7.99 23.67
CA LEU A 86 7.70 7.72 24.88
C LEU A 86 8.57 7.39 26.10
N ARG A 87 9.64 6.57 25.93
CA ARG A 87 10.56 6.25 27.05
C ARG A 87 11.29 7.47 27.58
N GLU A 88 11.54 8.45 26.72
CA GLU A 88 12.21 9.71 27.06
C GLU A 88 11.23 10.79 27.58
N GLY A 89 9.91 10.52 27.56
CA GLY A 89 8.89 11.45 28.05
C GLY A 89 8.43 12.49 27.05
N TYR A 90 8.53 12.20 25.74
CA TYR A 90 8.09 13.06 24.65
C TYR A 90 6.83 12.52 23.93
N PRO A 91 5.66 12.51 24.56
CA PRO A 91 4.46 11.90 24.00
C PRO A 91 3.99 12.58 22.71
N GLU A 92 4.14 13.89 22.55
CA GLU A 92 3.74 14.62 21.34
C GLU A 92 4.63 14.24 20.15
N ILE A 93 5.92 14.02 20.36
CA ILE A 93 6.85 13.51 19.33
C ILE A 93 6.46 12.09 18.95
N ALA A 94 6.13 11.26 19.90
CA ALA A 94 5.71 9.89 19.65
C ALA A 94 4.42 9.84 18.78
N MET A 95 3.43 10.68 19.10
CA MET A 95 2.19 10.80 18.33
C MET A 95 2.46 11.22 16.87
N LEU A 96 3.34 12.21 16.66
CA LEU A 96 3.75 12.63 15.31
C LEU A 96 4.40 11.48 14.54
N LEU A 97 5.32 10.76 15.16
CA LEU A 97 6.04 9.65 14.53
C LEU A 97 5.12 8.47 14.20
N GLU A 98 4.12 8.17 15.04
CA GLU A 98 3.09 7.17 14.73
C GLU A 98 2.20 7.60 13.56
N GLN A 99 1.87 8.89 13.44
CA GLN A 99 1.13 9.41 12.30
C GLN A 99 1.95 9.26 11.02
N ILE A 100 3.21 9.68 11.01
CA ILE A 100 4.11 9.53 9.85
C ILE A 100 4.22 8.04 9.47
N ALA A 101 4.43 7.14 10.43
CA ALA A 101 4.49 5.70 10.14
C ALA A 101 3.22 5.17 9.44
N HIS A 102 2.06 5.73 9.76
CA HIS A 102 0.81 5.37 9.09
C HIS A 102 0.76 5.91 7.65
N GLU A 103 1.25 7.12 7.41
CA GLU A 103 1.34 7.72 6.08
C GLU A 103 2.31 6.94 5.18
N GLU A 104 3.47 6.52 5.71
CA GLU A 104 4.44 5.68 4.98
C GLU A 104 3.88 4.29 4.64
N ALA A 105 3.00 3.75 5.48
CA ALA A 105 2.31 2.50 5.15
C ALA A 105 1.37 2.66 3.94
N GLU A 106 0.70 3.81 3.82
CA GLU A 106 -0.14 4.14 2.66
C GLU A 106 0.71 4.37 1.39
N HIS A 107 1.88 5.00 1.52
CA HIS A 107 2.83 5.15 0.39
C HIS A 107 3.32 3.78 -0.09
N ALA A 108 3.73 2.91 0.84
CA ALA A 108 4.15 1.54 0.51
C ALA A 108 3.03 0.78 -0.22
N ALA A 109 1.78 0.87 0.25
CA ALA A 109 0.64 0.24 -0.39
C ALA A 109 0.45 0.74 -1.83
N LYS A 110 0.55 2.05 -2.07
CA LYS A 110 0.45 2.64 -3.42
C LYS A 110 1.57 2.17 -4.34
N PHE A 111 2.81 2.12 -3.89
CA PHE A 111 3.90 1.57 -4.69
C PHE A 111 3.71 0.07 -4.98
N ALA A 112 3.17 -0.70 -4.03
CA ALA A 112 2.83 -2.11 -4.26
C ALA A 112 1.78 -2.27 -5.36
N GLU A 113 0.74 -1.43 -5.37
CA GLU A 113 -0.29 -1.40 -6.40
C GLU A 113 0.29 -0.99 -7.77
N LEU A 114 1.07 0.08 -7.83
CA LEU A 114 1.71 0.54 -9.07
C LEU A 114 2.58 -0.56 -9.69
N LEU A 115 3.36 -1.26 -8.90
CA LEU A 115 4.27 -2.30 -9.34
C LEU A 115 3.52 -3.59 -9.76
N GLY A 116 2.50 -4.00 -9.02
CA GLY A 116 1.82 -5.28 -9.22
C GLY A 116 2.75 -6.49 -9.13
N GLU A 117 3.84 -6.38 -8.34
CA GLU A 117 4.84 -7.43 -8.12
C GLU A 117 4.58 -8.21 -6.83
N VAL A 118 4.05 -7.54 -5.81
CA VAL A 118 3.76 -8.12 -4.50
C VAL A 118 2.27 -8.33 -4.26
N VAL A 119 1.43 -7.56 -4.93
CA VAL A 119 -0.03 -7.67 -4.92
C VAL A 119 -0.55 -7.83 -6.35
N VAL A 120 -1.62 -8.60 -6.54
CA VAL A 120 -2.29 -8.84 -7.82
C VAL A 120 -3.79 -8.62 -7.69
N GLU A 121 -4.51 -8.48 -8.82
CA GLU A 121 -5.97 -8.26 -8.88
C GLU A 121 -6.79 -9.54 -8.54
N ASP A 122 -6.26 -10.40 -7.72
CA ASP A 122 -6.90 -11.65 -7.28
C ASP A 122 -6.70 -11.81 -5.77
N THR A 123 -7.77 -11.60 -5.01
CA THR A 123 -7.74 -11.71 -3.54
C THR A 123 -7.33 -13.11 -3.09
N LYS A 124 -7.78 -14.17 -3.78
CA LYS A 124 -7.41 -15.53 -3.42
C LYS A 124 -5.91 -15.74 -3.57
N ALA A 125 -5.35 -15.36 -4.71
CA ALA A 125 -3.92 -15.48 -4.98
C ALA A 125 -3.08 -14.66 -3.96
N ASN A 126 -3.53 -13.46 -3.61
CA ASN A 126 -2.88 -12.65 -2.59
C ASN A 126 -2.88 -13.34 -1.22
N LEU A 127 -4.02 -13.91 -0.80
CA LEU A 127 -4.12 -14.63 0.47
C LEU A 127 -3.27 -15.91 0.49
N GLU A 128 -3.26 -16.69 -0.59
CA GLU A 128 -2.44 -17.91 -0.72
C GLU A 128 -0.94 -17.58 -0.63
N LYS A 129 -0.51 -16.52 -1.32
CA LYS A 129 0.88 -16.03 -1.27
C LYS A 129 1.26 -15.61 0.15
N MET A 130 0.40 -14.84 0.82
CA MET A 130 0.67 -14.37 2.17
C MET A 130 0.65 -15.50 3.19
N LEU A 131 -0.28 -16.47 3.08
CA LEU A 131 -0.30 -17.66 3.93
C LEU A 131 1.03 -18.43 3.86
N ALA A 132 1.59 -18.61 2.67
CA ALA A 132 2.90 -19.25 2.51
C ALA A 132 4.01 -18.40 3.16
N GLY A 133 3.94 -17.07 3.02
CA GLY A 133 4.86 -16.12 3.65
C GLY A 133 4.83 -16.20 5.18
N GLU A 134 3.64 -16.13 5.79
CA GLU A 134 3.45 -16.20 7.25
C GLU A 134 3.97 -17.52 7.83
N ASN A 135 3.69 -18.64 7.17
CA ASN A 135 4.18 -19.95 7.60
C ASN A 135 5.72 -20.03 7.53
N GLY A 136 6.32 -19.49 6.46
CA GLY A 136 7.77 -19.41 6.32
C GLY A 136 8.42 -18.50 7.36
N ALA A 137 7.82 -17.34 7.60
CA ALA A 137 8.27 -16.37 8.60
C ALA A 137 8.18 -16.94 10.02
N CYS A 138 7.08 -17.64 10.34
CA CYS A 138 6.91 -18.35 11.61
C CYS A 138 8.05 -19.36 11.83
N ALA A 139 8.29 -20.24 10.88
CA ALA A 139 9.35 -21.26 10.98
C ALA A 139 10.75 -20.62 11.15
N SER A 140 11.06 -19.62 10.34
CA SER A 140 12.35 -18.92 10.39
C SER A 140 12.55 -18.18 11.73
N LYS A 141 11.53 -17.50 12.24
CA LYS A 141 11.61 -16.81 13.54
C LYS A 141 11.77 -17.77 14.69
N PHE A 142 11.14 -18.96 14.66
CA PHE A 142 11.37 -19.99 15.67
C PHE A 142 12.82 -20.47 15.70
N GLU A 143 13.46 -20.67 14.54
CA GLU A 143 14.88 -21.04 14.49
C GLU A 143 15.78 -19.95 15.06
N ILE A 144 15.51 -18.67 14.75
CA ILE A 144 16.23 -17.53 15.34
C ILE A 144 16.06 -17.52 16.88
N ALA A 145 14.81 -17.64 17.36
CA ALA A 145 14.52 -17.64 18.79
C ALA A 145 15.21 -18.79 19.51
N LYS A 146 15.18 -20.01 18.96
CA LYS A 146 15.90 -21.18 19.49
C LYS A 146 17.40 -20.91 19.59
N LYS A 147 18.00 -20.38 18.51
CA LYS A 147 19.44 -20.06 18.52
C LYS A 147 19.79 -18.98 19.52
N ALA A 148 18.97 -17.96 19.65
CA ALA A 148 19.14 -16.90 20.63
C ALA A 148 19.12 -17.48 22.07
N LYS A 149 18.21 -18.43 22.36
CA LYS A 149 18.14 -19.10 23.66
C LYS A 149 19.39 -19.93 23.95
N GLU A 150 19.90 -20.69 23.00
CA GLU A 150 21.14 -21.43 23.11
C GLU A 150 22.35 -20.55 23.46
N LEU A 151 22.33 -19.29 22.98
CA LEU A 151 23.38 -18.32 23.19
C LEU A 151 23.14 -17.38 24.40
N ASN A 152 22.09 -17.62 25.17
CA ASN A 152 21.66 -16.78 26.31
C ASN A 152 21.33 -15.32 25.91
N TYR A 153 20.81 -15.10 24.72
CA TYR A 153 20.29 -13.80 24.26
C TYR A 153 18.80 -13.69 24.58
N ASP A 154 18.44 -13.71 25.87
CA ASP A 154 17.05 -13.82 26.34
C ASP A 154 16.14 -12.74 25.77
N ALA A 155 16.57 -11.47 25.73
CA ALA A 155 15.77 -10.39 25.17
C ALA A 155 15.46 -10.57 23.66
N ILE A 156 16.40 -11.13 22.91
CA ILE A 156 16.18 -11.46 21.47
C ILE A 156 15.26 -12.68 21.36
N HIS A 157 15.51 -13.72 22.17
CA HIS A 157 14.65 -14.89 22.22
C HIS A 157 13.20 -14.51 22.47
N ASP A 158 12.92 -13.76 23.52
CA ASP A 158 11.56 -13.41 23.94
C ASP A 158 10.84 -12.61 22.85
N ALA A 159 11.51 -11.59 22.29
CA ALA A 159 10.92 -10.76 21.25
C ALA A 159 10.62 -11.57 19.96
N VAL A 160 11.59 -12.35 19.48
CA VAL A 160 11.44 -13.07 18.22
C VAL A 160 10.48 -14.26 18.37
N HIS A 161 10.48 -14.92 19.54
CA HIS A 161 9.54 -16.00 19.84
C HIS A 161 8.07 -15.52 19.86
N GLU A 162 7.78 -14.36 20.43
CA GLU A 162 6.43 -13.78 20.39
C GLU A 162 6.04 -13.40 18.97
N MET A 163 6.94 -12.81 18.17
CA MET A 163 6.67 -12.54 16.75
C MET A 163 6.38 -13.84 15.98
N ALA A 164 7.07 -14.93 16.25
CA ALA A 164 6.80 -16.22 15.60
C ALA A 164 5.38 -16.73 15.89
N LYS A 165 4.88 -16.53 17.11
CA LYS A 165 3.49 -16.86 17.47
C LYS A 165 2.49 -15.94 16.74
N ASP A 166 2.85 -14.68 16.53
CA ASP A 166 2.02 -13.76 15.75
C ASP A 166 1.88 -14.26 14.31
N GLU A 167 2.99 -14.65 13.65
CA GLU A 167 2.95 -15.19 12.29
C GLU A 167 2.09 -16.47 12.20
N GLN A 168 2.14 -17.31 13.24
CA GLN A 168 1.28 -18.51 13.31
C GLN A 168 -0.20 -18.12 13.34
N ARG A 169 -0.57 -17.08 14.11
CA ARG A 169 -1.95 -16.57 14.17
C ARG A 169 -2.39 -15.95 12.85
N HIS A 170 -1.49 -15.19 12.21
CA HIS A 170 -1.75 -14.61 10.90
C HIS A 170 -2.00 -15.70 9.86
N GLY A 171 -1.14 -16.72 9.79
CA GLY A 171 -1.31 -17.85 8.90
C GLY A 171 -2.64 -18.59 9.12
N ALA A 172 -3.00 -18.87 10.38
CA ALA A 172 -4.26 -19.49 10.71
C ALA A 172 -5.49 -18.65 10.30
N ALA A 173 -5.39 -17.32 10.46
CA ALA A 173 -6.47 -16.43 10.06
C ALA A 173 -6.64 -16.39 8.52
N LEU A 174 -5.53 -16.31 7.76
CA LEU A 174 -5.54 -16.34 6.30
C LEU A 174 -6.10 -17.66 5.77
N GLU A 175 -5.68 -18.79 6.34
CA GLU A 175 -6.21 -20.11 5.99
C GLU A 175 -7.72 -20.22 6.23
N ALA A 176 -8.19 -19.68 7.36
CA ALA A 176 -9.62 -19.66 7.68
C ALA A 176 -10.43 -18.84 6.66
N MET A 177 -9.90 -17.69 6.21
CA MET A 177 -10.53 -16.86 5.19
C MET A 177 -10.56 -17.57 3.83
N LEU A 178 -9.46 -18.20 3.43
CA LEU A 178 -9.40 -19.00 2.20
C LEU A 178 -10.45 -20.12 2.21
N LYS A 179 -10.55 -20.88 3.30
CA LYS A 179 -11.57 -21.94 3.46
C LYS A 179 -13.00 -21.42 3.46
N ARG A 180 -13.21 -20.21 3.97
CA ARG A 180 -14.56 -19.63 4.05
C ARG A 180 -15.06 -19.09 2.71
N TYR A 181 -14.20 -18.39 1.96
CA TYR A 181 -14.63 -17.63 0.79
C TYR A 181 -14.25 -18.24 -0.56
N PHE A 182 -13.25 -19.12 -0.60
CA PHE A 182 -12.69 -19.67 -1.84
C PHE A 182 -12.69 -21.21 -1.85
N LYS A 183 -13.88 -21.76 -1.66
CA LYS A 183 -14.12 -23.23 -1.71
C LYS A 183 -13.93 -23.79 -3.10
#